data_22d41927a678446d7c193f0f27e5c11a
#
_entry.id   22d41927a678446d7c193f0f27e5c11a
#
_cell.length_a   1.000
_cell.length_b   1.000
_cell.length_c   1.000
_cell.angle_alpha   90.00
_cell.angle_beta   90.00
_cell.angle_gamma   90.00
#
_symmetry.space_group_name_H-M   'P 1'
#
loop_
_entity.id
_entity.type
_entity.pdbx_description
1 polymer ?
#
loop_
_entity_poly.entity_id
_entity_poly.type
_entity_poly.pdbx_seq_one_letter_code
_entity_poly.pdbx_strand_id
1 'polypeptide(L)'
;LTIDGYMMLTEKDEFIYHEMIVHVPMCVNPEAKRILVIGGGDGGTVRELLRYKSVERIDLVEIDEMVVEACREHLPQTAACLADPRIRFFFEDGLRFIRQPEDEYDLILVDSTDPFGPGEGLFTKEFYGNCFKALHEDGIMVNQHESPFYKDDAYAMQRAHKRIVESFPISRVYQAHIPTYPSGHWLFGFASKKRAPIEGVDWQRWKRLGIKTRYYNTKLHIGAFALPTYVEEMLRDVER
;
A
#
# COMPACT_ATOMS: atom_id res chain seq x y z
N LEU A 1 -16.00 8.75 -3.07
CA LEU A 1 -16.35 7.62 -2.21
C LEU A 1 -16.18 8.00 -0.76
N THR A 2 -17.19 7.74 0.03
CA THR A 2 -17.16 7.84 1.50
C THR A 2 -17.67 6.54 2.10
N ILE A 3 -17.06 6.11 3.22
CA ILE A 3 -17.50 4.96 4.01
C ILE A 3 -17.71 5.46 5.44
N ASP A 4 -18.88 5.27 6.00
CA ASP A 4 -19.27 5.73 7.36
C ASP A 4 -18.98 7.23 7.62
N GLY A 5 -19.07 8.06 6.57
CA GLY A 5 -18.80 9.50 6.65
C GLY A 5 -17.33 9.89 6.47
N TYR A 6 -16.41 8.94 6.42
CA TYR A 6 -14.99 9.19 6.15
C TYR A 6 -14.71 9.22 4.64
N MET A 7 -13.86 10.15 4.22
CA MET A 7 -13.48 10.30 2.82
C MET A 7 -12.44 9.25 2.44
N MET A 8 -12.79 8.32 1.56
CA MET A 8 -11.88 7.29 1.08
C MET A 8 -11.10 7.75 -0.15
N LEU A 9 -11.78 8.33 -1.15
CA LEU A 9 -11.13 8.87 -2.35
C LEU A 9 -12.00 9.92 -3.05
N THR A 10 -11.37 10.75 -3.87
CA THR A 10 -12.04 11.57 -4.88
C THR A 10 -11.45 11.29 -6.27
N GLU A 11 -12.28 11.37 -7.31
CA GLU A 11 -11.82 11.23 -8.71
C GLU A 11 -10.73 12.25 -9.09
N LYS A 12 -10.65 13.35 -8.35
CA LYS A 12 -9.74 14.46 -8.63
C LYS A 12 -8.29 14.13 -8.28
N ASP A 13 -8.04 13.43 -7.19
CA ASP A 13 -6.70 13.23 -6.62
C ASP A 13 -6.36 11.78 -6.20
N GLU A 14 -7.26 10.80 -6.41
CA GLU A 14 -7.05 9.39 -6.07
C GLU A 14 -5.75 8.82 -6.67
N PHE A 15 -5.36 9.31 -7.86
CA PHE A 15 -4.15 8.86 -8.53
C PHE A 15 -2.88 9.10 -7.70
N ILE A 16 -2.88 10.09 -6.83
CA ILE A 16 -1.72 10.39 -5.96
C ILE A 16 -1.47 9.20 -5.03
N TYR A 17 -2.50 8.76 -4.35
CA TYR A 17 -2.44 7.61 -3.45
C TYR A 17 -2.07 6.33 -4.20
N HIS A 18 -2.83 6.00 -5.26
CA HIS A 18 -2.67 4.74 -5.98
C HIS A 18 -1.33 4.65 -6.71
N GLU A 19 -0.83 5.75 -7.28
CA GLU A 19 0.49 5.76 -7.88
C GLU A 19 1.60 5.56 -6.82
N MET A 20 1.45 6.14 -5.64
CA MET A 20 2.48 6.04 -4.60
C MET A 20 2.50 4.67 -3.92
N ILE A 21 1.36 4.09 -3.61
CA ILE A 21 1.31 2.76 -2.98
C ILE A 21 1.82 1.66 -3.93
N VAL A 22 1.63 1.83 -5.25
CA VAL A 22 2.01 0.83 -6.26
C VAL A 22 3.39 1.07 -6.84
N HIS A 23 3.66 2.28 -7.35
CA HIS A 23 4.87 2.47 -8.14
C HIS A 23 6.15 2.54 -7.30
N VAL A 24 6.07 2.89 -6.02
CA VAL A 24 7.22 2.83 -5.12
C VAL A 24 7.74 1.39 -5.01
N PRO A 25 6.98 0.40 -4.54
CA PRO A 25 7.47 -0.98 -4.46
C PRO A 25 7.71 -1.63 -5.82
N MET A 26 6.91 -1.33 -6.84
CA MET A 26 7.10 -1.86 -8.19
C MET A 26 8.34 -1.28 -8.90
N CYS A 27 8.83 -0.12 -8.53
CA CYS A 27 10.11 0.38 -8.99
C CYS A 27 11.29 -0.40 -8.37
N VAL A 28 11.14 -0.82 -7.12
CA VAL A 28 12.13 -1.63 -6.38
C VAL A 28 12.12 -3.08 -6.90
N ASN A 29 10.95 -3.65 -7.16
CA ASN A 29 10.79 -4.99 -7.72
C ASN A 29 9.85 -5.00 -8.95
N PRO A 30 10.32 -4.54 -10.14
CA PRO A 30 9.48 -4.45 -11.33
C PRO A 30 9.14 -5.80 -11.96
N GLU A 31 9.67 -6.89 -11.45
CA GLU A 31 9.39 -8.27 -11.88
C GLU A 31 8.40 -8.99 -10.97
N ALA A 32 7.80 -8.29 -10.01
CA ALA A 32 6.77 -8.88 -9.16
C ALA A 32 5.63 -9.46 -10.01
N LYS A 33 5.24 -10.71 -9.71
CA LYS A 33 4.28 -11.51 -10.47
C LYS A 33 3.01 -11.79 -9.70
N ARG A 34 3.15 -12.18 -8.44
CA ARG A 34 2.05 -12.55 -7.55
C ARG A 34 1.90 -11.49 -6.48
N ILE A 35 0.77 -10.84 -6.50
CA ILE A 35 0.53 -9.68 -5.64
C ILE A 35 -0.73 -9.92 -4.82
N LEU A 36 -0.64 -9.61 -3.53
CA LEU A 36 -1.78 -9.56 -2.64
C LEU A 36 -2.15 -8.09 -2.41
N VAL A 37 -3.41 -7.76 -2.59
CA VAL A 37 -4.00 -6.47 -2.19
C VAL A 37 -5.04 -6.74 -1.12
N ILE A 38 -4.89 -6.12 0.04
CA ILE A 38 -5.85 -6.21 1.15
C ILE A 38 -6.57 -4.87 1.27
N GLY A 39 -7.89 -4.87 1.10
CA GLY A 39 -8.68 -3.69 0.82
C GLY A 39 -8.61 -3.27 -0.65
N GLY A 40 -8.79 -2.00 -0.96
CA GLY A 40 -8.68 -1.47 -2.33
C GLY A 40 -9.81 -1.89 -3.26
N GLY A 41 -11.00 -2.14 -2.71
CA GLY A 41 -12.21 -2.51 -3.47
C GLY A 41 -12.65 -1.48 -4.50
N ASP A 42 -12.12 -0.25 -4.45
CA ASP A 42 -12.33 0.78 -5.47
C ASP A 42 -11.59 0.51 -6.79
N GLY A 43 -10.58 -0.38 -6.79
CA GLY A 43 -9.83 -0.80 -7.96
C GLY A 43 -8.65 0.09 -8.37
N GLY A 44 -8.40 1.22 -7.70
CA GLY A 44 -7.34 2.15 -8.07
C GLY A 44 -5.95 1.55 -7.94
N THR A 45 -5.67 0.87 -6.83
CA THR A 45 -4.42 0.11 -6.61
C THR A 45 -4.24 -0.99 -7.65
N VAL A 46 -5.31 -1.75 -7.91
CA VAL A 46 -5.30 -2.82 -8.92
C VAL A 46 -5.06 -2.26 -10.33
N ARG A 47 -5.71 -1.12 -10.67
CA ARG A 47 -5.50 -0.42 -11.95
C ARG A 47 -4.02 -0.11 -12.20
N GLU A 48 -3.32 0.42 -11.20
CA GLU A 48 -1.91 0.74 -11.33
C GLU A 48 -1.02 -0.51 -11.44
N LEU A 49 -1.33 -1.59 -10.71
CA LEU A 49 -0.63 -2.87 -10.81
C LEU A 49 -0.76 -3.52 -12.19
N LEU A 50 -1.96 -3.48 -12.79
CA LEU A 50 -2.24 -4.09 -14.09
C LEU A 50 -1.47 -3.45 -15.26
N ARG A 51 -0.85 -2.30 -15.05
CA ARG A 51 0.03 -1.62 -16.03
C ARG A 51 1.38 -2.30 -16.18
N TYR A 52 1.74 -3.19 -15.25
CA TYR A 52 2.99 -3.96 -15.30
C TYR A 52 2.74 -5.29 -15.99
N LYS A 53 3.51 -5.56 -17.05
CA LYS A 53 3.41 -6.81 -17.81
C LYS A 53 3.90 -8.03 -17.03
N SER A 54 4.72 -7.81 -16.00
CA SER A 54 5.21 -8.84 -15.10
C SER A 54 4.11 -9.42 -14.21
N VAL A 55 3.08 -8.65 -13.90
CA VAL A 55 1.99 -9.07 -13.01
C VAL A 55 1.16 -10.17 -13.67
N GLU A 56 1.22 -11.36 -13.09
CA GLU A 56 0.53 -12.56 -13.54
C GLU A 56 -0.76 -12.81 -12.74
N ARG A 57 -0.77 -12.46 -11.43
CA ARG A 57 -1.91 -12.69 -10.54
C ARG A 57 -1.99 -11.61 -9.46
N ILE A 58 -3.20 -11.14 -9.23
CA ILE A 58 -3.56 -10.27 -8.11
C ILE A 58 -4.65 -10.96 -7.30
N ASP A 59 -4.36 -11.29 -6.06
CA ASP A 59 -5.36 -11.71 -5.09
C ASP A 59 -5.87 -10.46 -4.37
N LEU A 60 -7.13 -10.10 -4.59
CA LEU A 60 -7.79 -8.94 -3.98
C LEU A 60 -8.69 -9.42 -2.85
N VAL A 61 -8.32 -9.09 -1.64
CA VAL A 61 -9.05 -9.45 -0.41
C VAL A 61 -9.78 -8.23 0.12
N GLU A 62 -11.09 -8.20 -0.06
CA GLU A 62 -11.96 -7.11 0.38
C GLU A 62 -13.00 -7.66 1.35
N ILE A 63 -13.18 -6.97 2.47
CA ILE A 63 -14.12 -7.45 3.50
C ILE A 63 -15.58 -7.20 3.10
N ASP A 64 -15.83 -6.18 2.30
CA ASP A 64 -17.18 -5.77 1.88
C ASP A 64 -17.33 -5.82 0.36
N GLU A 65 -18.01 -6.84 -0.14
CA GLU A 65 -18.33 -6.99 -1.56
C GLU A 65 -19.14 -5.81 -2.12
N MET A 66 -19.96 -5.16 -1.28
CA MET A 66 -20.76 -4.01 -1.72
C MET A 66 -19.90 -2.80 -2.11
N VAL A 67 -18.71 -2.65 -1.54
CA VAL A 67 -17.74 -1.61 -1.94
C VAL A 67 -17.32 -1.83 -3.39
N VAL A 68 -16.98 -3.07 -3.76
CA VAL A 68 -16.58 -3.43 -5.14
C VAL A 68 -17.72 -3.20 -6.12
N GLU A 69 -18.94 -3.62 -5.77
CA GLU A 69 -20.13 -3.43 -6.62
C GLU A 69 -20.43 -1.96 -6.82
N ALA A 70 -20.49 -1.16 -5.75
CA ALA A 70 -20.73 0.28 -5.83
C ALA A 70 -19.66 1.00 -6.66
N CYS A 71 -18.38 0.62 -6.50
CA CYS A 71 -17.32 1.22 -7.29
C CYS A 71 -17.39 0.84 -8.77
N ARG A 72 -17.77 -0.39 -9.11
CA ARG A 72 -18.01 -0.78 -10.50
C ARG A 72 -19.11 0.04 -11.16
N GLU A 73 -20.16 0.37 -10.42
CA GLU A 73 -21.28 1.16 -10.93
C GLU A 73 -20.95 2.66 -11.00
N HIS A 74 -20.30 3.22 -9.98
CA HIS A 74 -20.20 4.66 -9.81
C HIS A 74 -18.79 5.24 -10.04
N LEU A 75 -17.73 4.42 -10.05
CA LEU A 75 -16.33 4.83 -10.19
C LEU A 75 -15.61 4.07 -11.32
N PRO A 76 -16.12 4.10 -12.57
CA PRO A 76 -15.56 3.29 -13.66
C PRO A 76 -14.11 3.64 -13.98
N GLN A 77 -13.63 4.83 -13.68
CA GLN A 77 -12.23 5.25 -13.91
C GLN A 77 -11.22 4.49 -13.05
N THR A 78 -11.62 3.94 -11.90
CA THR A 78 -10.80 3.06 -11.07
C THR A 78 -11.23 1.59 -11.23
N ALA A 79 -12.53 1.32 -11.12
CA ALA A 79 -13.08 -0.02 -10.99
C ALA A 79 -13.30 -0.79 -12.31
N ALA A 80 -13.25 -0.14 -13.48
CA ALA A 80 -13.39 -0.87 -14.75
C ALA A 80 -12.32 -1.96 -14.95
N CYS A 81 -11.15 -1.80 -14.37
CA CYS A 81 -10.07 -2.77 -14.42
C CYS A 81 -10.36 -4.06 -13.63
N LEU A 82 -11.34 -4.04 -12.70
CA LEU A 82 -11.68 -5.18 -11.84
C LEU A 82 -12.30 -6.38 -12.61
N ALA A 83 -12.49 -6.24 -13.92
CA ALA A 83 -12.87 -7.35 -14.82
C ALA A 83 -11.66 -8.09 -15.41
N ASP A 84 -10.41 -7.68 -15.13
CA ASP A 84 -9.20 -8.30 -15.66
C ASP A 84 -9.05 -9.74 -15.14
N PRO A 85 -8.78 -10.75 -16.01
CA PRO A 85 -8.71 -12.15 -15.62
C PRO A 85 -7.54 -12.49 -14.68
N ARG A 86 -6.58 -11.60 -14.49
CA ARG A 86 -5.49 -11.77 -13.52
C ARG A 86 -5.92 -11.57 -12.08
N ILE A 87 -7.14 -11.03 -11.85
CA ILE A 87 -7.65 -10.73 -10.51
C ILE A 87 -8.46 -11.90 -9.98
N ARG A 88 -8.19 -12.27 -8.73
CA ARG A 88 -8.97 -13.23 -7.96
C ARG A 88 -9.53 -12.53 -6.74
N PHE A 89 -10.84 -12.54 -6.59
CA PHE A 89 -11.53 -11.91 -5.46
C PHE A 89 -11.68 -12.88 -4.30
N PHE A 90 -11.45 -12.37 -3.10
CA PHE A 90 -11.73 -13.03 -1.84
C PHE A 90 -12.50 -12.05 -0.95
N PHE A 91 -13.79 -12.33 -0.73
CA PHE A 91 -14.62 -11.50 0.13
C PHE A 91 -14.58 -12.04 1.55
N GLU A 92 -13.52 -11.65 2.27
CA GLU A 92 -13.29 -12.08 3.65
C GLU A 92 -12.35 -11.12 4.40
N ASP A 93 -12.23 -11.34 5.72
CA ASP A 93 -11.31 -10.60 6.57
C ASP A 93 -9.85 -10.82 6.17
N GLY A 94 -9.12 -9.74 5.87
CA GLY A 94 -7.71 -9.76 5.48
C GLY A 94 -6.79 -10.37 6.54
N LEU A 95 -7.07 -10.18 7.83
CA LEU A 95 -6.31 -10.83 8.92
C LEU A 95 -6.50 -12.35 8.88
N ARG A 96 -7.72 -12.80 8.60
CA ARG A 96 -8.00 -14.24 8.48
C ARG A 96 -7.32 -14.83 7.24
N PHE A 97 -7.40 -14.15 6.11
CA PHE A 97 -6.81 -14.59 4.85
C PHE A 97 -5.30 -14.76 4.97
N ILE A 98 -4.58 -13.76 5.50
CA ILE A 98 -3.11 -13.72 5.55
C ILE A 98 -2.48 -14.81 6.45
N ARG A 99 -3.26 -15.51 7.26
CA ARG A 99 -2.78 -16.64 8.06
C ARG A 99 -2.44 -17.88 7.26
N GLN A 100 -2.94 -17.99 6.02
CA GLN A 100 -2.87 -19.20 5.22
C GLN A 100 -1.66 -19.23 4.27
N PRO A 101 -1.36 -18.17 3.46
CA PRO A 101 -0.27 -18.22 2.51
C PRO A 101 1.11 -18.21 3.19
N GLU A 102 2.02 -19.00 2.63
CA GLU A 102 3.43 -19.01 3.01
C GLU A 102 4.27 -18.96 1.73
N ASP A 103 5.26 -18.04 1.69
CA ASP A 103 6.19 -17.89 0.57
C ASP A 103 5.48 -17.86 -0.81
N GLU A 104 4.42 -17.04 -0.92
CA GLU A 104 3.53 -17.03 -2.08
C GLU A 104 3.56 -15.72 -2.86
N TYR A 105 3.82 -14.58 -2.21
CA TYR A 105 3.68 -13.27 -2.82
C TYR A 105 5.02 -12.53 -2.98
N ASP A 106 5.16 -11.85 -4.12
CA ASP A 106 6.27 -10.92 -4.36
C ASP A 106 6.02 -9.55 -3.73
N LEU A 107 4.73 -9.19 -3.61
CA LEU A 107 4.28 -7.90 -3.11
C LEU A 107 2.96 -8.05 -2.36
N ILE A 108 2.88 -7.40 -1.20
CA ILE A 108 1.64 -7.24 -0.43
C ILE A 108 1.37 -5.75 -0.29
N LEU A 109 0.21 -5.30 -0.75
CA LEU A 109 -0.28 -3.93 -0.58
C LEU A 109 -1.46 -3.93 0.36
N VAL A 110 -1.33 -3.21 1.48
CA VAL A 110 -2.41 -3.04 2.47
C VAL A 110 -3.03 -1.68 2.23
N ASP A 111 -4.09 -1.71 1.45
CA ASP A 111 -4.88 -0.55 1.00
C ASP A 111 -6.21 -0.54 1.76
N SER A 112 -6.09 -0.40 3.08
CA SER A 112 -7.21 -0.52 4.01
C SER A 112 -7.69 0.83 4.51
N THR A 113 -8.86 0.83 5.13
CA THR A 113 -9.34 1.95 5.95
C THR A 113 -8.46 2.13 7.18
N ASP A 114 -8.71 3.20 7.93
CA ASP A 114 -7.99 3.58 9.15
C ASP A 114 -7.96 2.48 10.22
N PRO A 115 -7.04 2.55 11.22
CA PRO A 115 -6.79 1.49 12.20
C PRO A 115 -7.85 1.39 13.31
N PHE A 116 -9.13 1.56 12.97
CA PHE A 116 -10.25 1.37 13.87
C PHE A 116 -11.37 0.56 13.21
N GLY A 117 -12.27 0.00 14.03
CA GLY A 117 -13.36 -0.83 13.55
C GLY A 117 -12.86 -2.08 12.82
N PRO A 118 -13.41 -2.42 11.66
CA PRO A 118 -13.02 -3.62 10.90
C PRO A 118 -11.54 -3.65 10.49
N GLY A 119 -10.91 -2.48 10.29
CA GLY A 119 -9.50 -2.35 9.89
C GLY A 119 -8.50 -2.63 11.03
N GLU A 120 -8.89 -2.58 12.31
CA GLU A 120 -7.96 -2.65 13.45
C GLU A 120 -7.06 -3.90 13.42
N GLY A 121 -7.59 -5.03 12.96
CA GLY A 121 -6.86 -6.30 12.83
C GLY A 121 -5.64 -6.23 11.92
N LEU A 122 -5.66 -5.38 10.90
CA LEU A 122 -4.61 -5.21 9.90
C LEU A 122 -3.39 -4.41 10.41
N PHE A 123 -3.47 -3.91 11.63
CA PHE A 123 -2.39 -3.14 12.26
C PHE A 123 -1.74 -3.89 13.44
N THR A 124 -2.00 -5.19 13.57
CA THR A 124 -1.47 -6.02 14.66
C THR A 124 -0.09 -6.60 14.35
N LYS A 125 0.67 -6.96 15.39
CA LYS A 125 1.95 -7.68 15.23
C LYS A 125 1.74 -9.04 14.55
N GLU A 126 0.63 -9.71 14.84
CA GLU A 126 0.24 -10.96 14.20
C GLU A 126 0.10 -10.79 12.69
N PHE A 127 -0.62 -9.74 12.27
CA PHE A 127 -0.82 -9.42 10.86
C PHE A 127 0.51 -9.22 10.12
N TYR A 128 1.38 -8.37 10.63
CA TYR A 128 2.68 -8.11 9.99
C TYR A 128 3.60 -9.33 9.98
N GLY A 129 3.56 -10.15 11.04
CA GLY A 129 4.29 -11.41 11.08
C GLY A 129 3.78 -12.43 10.03
N ASN A 130 2.47 -12.46 9.79
CA ASN A 130 1.88 -13.29 8.73
C ASN A 130 2.18 -12.73 7.34
N CYS A 131 2.17 -11.41 7.14
CA CYS A 131 2.64 -10.79 5.88
C CYS A 131 4.10 -11.18 5.60
N PHE A 132 4.96 -11.15 6.61
CA PHE A 132 6.34 -11.59 6.46
C PHE A 132 6.44 -13.06 6.00
N LYS A 133 5.66 -13.97 6.56
CA LYS A 133 5.65 -15.39 6.14
C LYS A 133 5.11 -15.58 4.74
N ALA A 134 4.05 -14.84 4.38
CA ALA A 134 3.41 -14.93 3.07
C ALA A 134 4.26 -14.41 1.92
N LEU A 135 5.23 -13.53 2.21
CA LEU A 135 6.14 -12.96 1.21
C LEU A 135 7.27 -13.92 0.84
N HIS A 136 7.62 -13.96 -0.46
CA HIS A 136 8.86 -14.54 -0.95
C HIS A 136 10.11 -13.88 -0.30
N GLU A 137 11.27 -14.50 -0.45
CA GLU A 137 12.53 -14.04 0.13
C GLU A 137 12.90 -12.59 -0.24
N ASP A 138 12.56 -12.16 -1.46
CA ASP A 138 12.75 -10.79 -1.96
C ASP A 138 11.49 -9.92 -1.87
N GLY A 139 10.47 -10.40 -1.15
CA GLY A 139 9.15 -9.77 -1.09
C GLY A 139 9.13 -8.45 -0.36
N ILE A 140 8.17 -7.62 -0.76
CA ILE A 140 7.94 -6.27 -0.24
C ILE A 140 6.51 -6.16 0.27
N MET A 141 6.32 -5.48 1.39
CA MET A 141 5.01 -5.03 1.86
C MET A 141 4.96 -3.51 1.87
N VAL A 142 3.83 -2.96 1.44
CA VAL A 142 3.52 -1.53 1.64
C VAL A 142 2.14 -1.43 2.26
N ASN A 143 2.01 -0.55 3.24
CA ASN A 143 0.72 -0.22 3.84
C ASN A 143 0.50 1.29 3.87
N GLN A 144 -0.76 1.72 3.86
CA GLN A 144 -1.11 3.07 4.24
C GLN A 144 -0.76 3.28 5.73
N HIS A 145 -0.30 4.49 6.10
CA HIS A 145 0.37 4.70 7.38
C HIS A 145 -0.12 5.94 8.14
N GLU A 146 -1.26 6.48 7.74
CA GLU A 146 -1.93 7.63 8.34
C GLU A 146 -1.21 8.98 8.14
N SER A 147 -1.86 10.03 8.65
CA SER A 147 -1.30 11.37 8.74
C SER A 147 -0.37 11.50 9.96
N PRO A 148 0.82 12.09 9.83
CA PRO A 148 1.66 12.37 10.98
C PRO A 148 1.25 13.66 11.74
N PHE A 149 0.24 14.38 11.25
CA PHE A 149 -0.06 15.74 11.74
C PHE A 149 -1.04 15.74 12.93
N TYR A 150 -2.10 14.94 12.87
CA TYR A 150 -3.07 14.86 13.96
C TYR A 150 -2.61 13.84 15.00
N LYS A 151 -2.83 14.17 16.29
CA LYS A 151 -2.27 13.41 17.41
C LYS A 151 -2.67 11.94 17.42
N ASP A 152 -3.94 11.65 17.15
CA ASP A 152 -4.46 10.28 17.20
C ASP A 152 -3.96 9.46 16.02
N ASP A 153 -3.92 10.05 14.82
CA ASP A 153 -3.38 9.43 13.61
C ASP A 153 -1.87 9.18 13.76
N ALA A 154 -1.12 10.17 14.26
CA ALA A 154 0.31 10.05 14.52
C ALA A 154 0.61 8.93 15.54
N TYR A 155 -0.22 8.78 16.56
CA TYR A 155 -0.08 7.69 17.54
C TYR A 155 -0.38 6.32 16.91
N ALA A 156 -1.41 6.22 16.07
CA ALA A 156 -1.73 5.01 15.33
C ALA A 156 -0.58 4.63 14.37
N MET A 157 -0.04 5.61 13.64
CA MET A 157 1.13 5.46 12.78
C MET A 157 2.34 4.92 13.55
N GLN A 158 2.71 5.53 14.68
CA GLN A 158 3.83 5.06 15.49
C GLN A 158 3.64 3.62 15.98
N ARG A 159 2.44 3.25 16.41
CA ARG A 159 2.12 1.88 16.85
C ARG A 159 2.27 0.87 15.71
N ALA A 160 1.76 1.20 14.52
CA ALA A 160 1.87 0.36 13.34
C ALA A 160 3.34 0.21 12.92
N HIS A 161 4.06 1.31 12.83
CA HIS A 161 5.48 1.33 12.44
C HIS A 161 6.34 0.49 13.38
N LYS A 162 6.16 0.60 14.70
CA LYS A 162 6.86 -0.22 15.69
C LYS A 162 6.68 -1.72 15.41
N ARG A 163 5.45 -2.14 15.13
CA ARG A 163 5.14 -3.55 14.86
C ARG A 163 5.75 -4.05 13.54
N ILE A 164 5.83 -3.17 12.55
CA ILE A 164 6.50 -3.46 11.27
C ILE A 164 8.00 -3.63 11.49
N VAL A 165 8.66 -2.70 12.21
CA VAL A 165 10.10 -2.78 12.54
C VAL A 165 10.43 -4.06 13.31
N GLU A 166 9.55 -4.50 14.21
CA GLU A 166 9.71 -5.76 14.93
C GLU A 166 9.54 -7.01 14.05
N SER A 167 8.92 -6.87 12.88
CA SER A 167 8.59 -8.00 11.99
C SER A 167 9.50 -8.09 10.76
N PHE A 168 10.03 -6.97 10.28
CA PHE A 168 10.80 -6.89 9.04
C PHE A 168 12.21 -6.33 9.27
N PRO A 169 13.25 -6.90 8.62
CA PRO A 169 14.63 -6.43 8.76
C PRO A 169 14.86 -5.07 8.08
N ILE A 170 14.05 -4.72 7.07
CA ILE A 170 14.09 -3.43 6.40
C ILE A 170 12.70 -2.80 6.54
N SER A 171 12.65 -1.64 7.19
CA SER A 171 11.45 -0.83 7.34
C SER A 171 11.80 0.63 7.09
N ARG A 172 11.01 1.30 6.26
CA ARG A 172 11.15 2.72 5.92
C ARG A 172 9.76 3.33 5.78
N VAL A 173 9.69 4.63 5.96
CA VAL A 173 8.47 5.40 5.76
C VAL A 173 8.70 6.39 4.63
N TYR A 174 7.70 6.57 3.78
CA TYR A 174 7.70 7.60 2.74
C TYR A 174 6.36 8.35 2.73
N GLN A 175 6.37 9.51 2.09
CA GLN A 175 5.26 10.46 2.15
C GLN A 175 4.69 10.79 0.79
N ALA A 176 3.42 11.19 0.78
CA ALA A 176 2.74 11.81 -0.35
C ALA A 176 1.87 12.98 0.14
N HIS A 177 1.54 13.89 -0.78
CA HIS A 177 0.61 14.98 -0.51
C HIS A 177 -0.71 14.71 -1.22
N ILE A 178 -1.73 14.34 -0.43
CA ILE A 178 -3.06 13.94 -0.92
C ILE A 178 -4.06 14.98 -0.42
N PRO A 179 -4.49 15.93 -1.28
CA PRO A 179 -5.29 17.08 -0.85
C PRO A 179 -6.59 16.72 -0.17
N THR A 180 -7.21 15.61 -0.56
CA THR A 180 -8.51 15.15 -0.01
C THR A 180 -8.38 14.61 1.41
N TYR A 181 -7.23 14.05 1.79
CA TYR A 181 -7.05 13.49 3.12
C TYR A 181 -6.75 14.56 4.16
N PRO A 182 -7.14 14.36 5.43
CA PRO A 182 -6.86 15.31 6.50
C PRO A 182 -5.38 15.71 6.53
N SER A 183 -5.08 16.99 6.73
CA SER A 183 -3.76 17.62 6.63
C SER A 183 -3.13 17.63 5.23
N GLY A 184 -3.56 16.83 4.29
CA GLY A 184 -2.91 16.67 2.98
C GLY A 184 -1.56 15.94 3.03
N HIS A 185 -1.04 15.63 4.20
CA HIS A 185 0.23 14.93 4.40
C HIS A 185 -0.04 13.49 4.84
N TRP A 186 0.27 12.55 3.96
CA TRP A 186 0.00 11.13 4.15
C TRP A 186 1.27 10.30 4.09
N LEU A 187 1.36 9.29 4.94
CA LEU A 187 2.51 8.41 5.02
C LEU A 187 2.17 7.00 4.52
N PHE A 188 3.20 6.33 4.04
CA PHE A 188 3.19 4.92 3.67
C PHE A 188 4.34 4.21 4.36
N GLY A 189 4.10 3.01 4.87
CA GLY A 189 5.12 2.11 5.38
C GLY A 189 5.64 1.21 4.26
N PHE A 190 6.95 1.16 4.09
CA PHE A 190 7.64 0.21 3.21
C PHE A 190 8.39 -0.80 4.08
N ALA A 191 8.11 -2.07 3.90
CA ALA A 191 8.78 -3.15 4.62
C ALA A 191 9.26 -4.23 3.65
N SER A 192 10.43 -4.80 3.87
CA SER A 192 11.02 -5.77 2.96
C SER A 192 11.93 -6.75 3.71
N LYS A 193 12.06 -7.97 3.16
CA LYS A 193 13.01 -8.95 3.66
C LYS A 193 14.46 -8.63 3.27
N LYS A 194 14.69 -8.07 2.06
CA LYS A 194 16.03 -7.85 1.52
C LYS A 194 16.23 -6.56 0.72
N ARG A 195 15.16 -6.03 0.13
CA ARG A 195 15.26 -4.92 -0.83
C ARG A 195 15.17 -3.58 -0.13
N ALA A 196 16.20 -2.77 -0.23
CA ALA A 196 16.13 -1.37 0.18
C ALA A 196 15.31 -0.54 -0.83
N PRO A 197 14.55 0.47 -0.37
CA PRO A 197 13.67 1.21 -1.27
C PRO A 197 14.40 2.19 -2.21
N ILE A 198 15.64 2.53 -1.93
CA ILE A 198 16.43 3.52 -2.70
C ILE A 198 17.73 2.89 -3.19
N GLU A 199 18.48 2.25 -2.28
CA GLU A 199 19.80 1.69 -2.56
C GLU A 199 19.67 0.46 -3.46
N GLY A 200 20.43 0.44 -4.55
CA GLY A 200 20.45 -0.69 -5.50
C GLY A 200 19.27 -0.73 -6.48
N VAL A 201 18.40 0.29 -6.48
CA VAL A 201 17.26 0.36 -7.42
C VAL A 201 17.75 0.71 -8.83
N ASP A 202 17.35 -0.07 -9.83
CA ASP A 202 17.59 0.25 -11.25
C ASP A 202 16.53 1.25 -11.77
N TRP A 203 16.77 2.52 -11.54
CA TRP A 203 15.92 3.62 -11.99
C TRP A 203 15.71 3.65 -13.50
N GLN A 204 16.67 3.17 -14.28
CA GLN A 204 16.57 3.12 -15.74
C GLN A 204 15.62 2.01 -16.20
N ARG A 205 15.59 0.91 -15.46
CA ARG A 205 14.64 -0.18 -15.72
C ARG A 205 13.20 0.30 -15.61
N TRP A 206 12.86 1.00 -14.53
CA TRP A 206 11.51 1.56 -14.40
C TRP A 206 11.18 2.53 -15.53
N LYS A 207 12.09 3.42 -15.92
CA LYS A 207 11.88 4.35 -17.05
C LYS A 207 11.63 3.61 -18.36
N ARG A 208 12.30 2.47 -18.61
CA ARG A 208 12.11 1.64 -19.82
C ARG A 208 10.72 1.01 -19.90
N LEU A 209 9.99 0.85 -18.78
CA LEU A 209 8.61 0.37 -18.78
C LEU A 209 7.67 1.35 -19.51
N GLY A 210 8.02 2.63 -19.59
CA GLY A 210 7.26 3.66 -20.32
C GLY A 210 5.90 3.96 -19.69
N ILE A 211 5.71 3.62 -18.40
CA ILE A 211 4.47 3.87 -17.68
C ILE A 211 4.33 5.38 -17.46
N LYS A 212 3.26 5.95 -18.01
CA LYS A 212 2.95 7.38 -17.81
C LYS A 212 2.22 7.57 -16.50
N THR A 213 2.76 8.40 -15.63
CA THR A 213 2.23 8.73 -14.32
C THR A 213 1.89 10.22 -14.23
N ARG A 214 0.97 10.57 -13.34
CA ARG A 214 0.56 11.97 -13.09
C ARG A 214 1.29 12.56 -11.90
N TYR A 215 1.61 11.75 -10.92
CA TYR A 215 2.26 12.16 -9.66
C TYR A 215 3.62 11.50 -9.47
N TYR A 216 3.67 10.18 -9.53
CA TYR A 216 4.89 9.43 -9.30
C TYR A 216 5.94 9.67 -10.40
N ASN A 217 7.18 9.81 -10.01
CA ASN A 217 8.38 9.71 -10.85
C ASN A 217 9.59 9.33 -10.02
N THR A 218 10.68 8.91 -10.64
CA THR A 218 11.88 8.41 -9.94
C THR A 218 12.58 9.46 -9.06
N LYS A 219 12.42 10.75 -9.33
CA LYS A 219 12.97 11.82 -8.49
C LYS A 219 12.08 12.01 -7.25
N LEU A 220 10.76 12.00 -7.45
CA LEU A 220 9.80 12.04 -6.35
C LEU A 220 9.95 10.82 -5.44
N HIS A 221 10.17 9.62 -6.00
CA HIS A 221 10.41 8.42 -5.22
C HIS A 221 11.51 8.64 -4.18
N ILE A 222 12.68 9.13 -4.62
CA ILE A 222 13.80 9.42 -3.70
C ILE A 222 13.40 10.50 -2.69
N GLY A 223 12.80 11.60 -3.14
CA GLY A 223 12.38 12.70 -2.29
C GLY A 223 11.29 12.34 -1.28
N ALA A 224 10.43 11.36 -1.61
CA ALA A 224 9.37 10.91 -0.71
C ALA A 224 9.88 10.28 0.60
N PHE A 225 11.09 9.71 0.61
CA PHE A 225 11.74 9.18 1.79
C PHE A 225 12.50 10.23 2.63
N ALA A 226 12.58 11.47 2.16
CA ALA A 226 13.11 12.60 2.94
C ALA A 226 11.97 13.20 3.77
N LEU A 227 11.83 12.74 4.99
CA LEU A 227 10.73 13.13 5.88
C LEU A 227 11.05 14.43 6.63
N PRO A 228 10.02 15.22 7.01
CA PRO A 228 10.19 16.34 7.93
C PRO A 228 10.78 15.88 9.27
N THR A 229 11.59 16.73 9.90
CA THR A 229 12.29 16.41 11.16
C THR A 229 11.35 15.89 12.25
N TYR A 230 10.17 16.50 12.41
CA TYR A 230 9.21 16.03 13.43
C TYR A 230 8.68 14.63 13.18
N VAL A 231 8.54 14.22 11.90
CA VAL A 231 8.14 12.84 11.54
C VAL A 231 9.28 11.88 11.84
N GLU A 232 10.52 12.22 11.48
CA GLU A 232 11.70 11.41 11.80
C GLU A 232 11.87 11.21 13.31
N GLU A 233 11.60 12.25 14.11
CA GLU A 233 11.63 12.15 15.56
C GLU A 233 10.59 11.18 16.10
N MET A 234 9.34 11.28 15.63
CA MET A 234 8.25 10.36 15.98
C MET A 234 8.59 8.89 15.66
N LEU A 235 9.18 8.64 14.48
CA LEU A 235 9.57 7.29 14.07
C LEU A 235 10.75 6.76 14.90
N ARG A 236 11.74 7.59 15.18
CA ARG A 236 12.92 7.25 15.99
C ARG A 236 12.54 6.79 17.40
N ASP A 237 11.48 7.35 17.98
CA ASP A 237 11.00 7.00 19.31
C ASP A 237 10.48 5.57 19.40
N VAL A 238 10.07 4.97 18.29
CA VAL A 238 9.50 3.62 18.23
C VAL A 238 10.41 2.58 17.54
N GLU A 239 11.50 3.03 16.92
CA GLU A 239 12.52 2.17 16.29
C GLU A 239 13.62 1.69 17.26
N ARG A 240 13.57 2.11 18.54
CA ARG A 240 14.53 1.78 19.58
C ARG A 240 14.21 0.50 20.34
#